data_c2d92fe36a3af664f84fc28eedcb71aa
#
_entry.id   c2d92fe36a3af664f84fc28eedcb71aa
#
_cell.length_a   1.000
_cell.length_b   1.000
_cell.length_c   1.000
_cell.angle_alpha   90.00
_cell.angle_beta   90.00
_cell.angle_gamma   90.00
#
_symmetry.space_group_name_H-M   'P 1'
#
loop_
_entity.id
_entity.type
_entity.pdbx_description
1 polymer ?
#
loop_
_entity_poly.entity_id
_entity_poly.type
_entity_poly.pdbx_seq_one_letter_code
_entity_poly.pdbx_strand_id
1 'polypeptide(L)'
;MTANPLSTNPIKRLMIFGHPAHELALFGFLQRFRPQIVIITDGGGKERIRQSRIGLESIGFEAIYLNFAENDFYAALLRRDISFFENVSESLSLEIAASQPDQIFCDAVEFYNPVHDITLPLVLRASTAAPRAEVFEVPLVYQTLAAGEHYEIQRMPLASAGRPFRYQLTSQELFAKIHARDEIYLSLRDQAGPEFSAAPAEHLAIEETALAGDPSASPHDTGRELRYEWRARLLKEQGVIDEIITHAGHFVPTVQGLLARRPAPLEALAND
;
A
#
# COMPACT_ATOMS: atom_id res chain seq x y z
N MET A 1 -17.63 15.43 -10.07
CA MET A 1 -17.65 15.58 -8.60
C MET A 1 -17.17 14.24 -8.03
N THR A 2 -16.04 14.22 -7.37
CA THR A 2 -15.50 13.00 -6.72
C THR A 2 -16.39 12.66 -5.51
N ALA A 3 -16.73 11.37 -5.37
CA ALA A 3 -17.52 10.93 -4.22
C ALA A 3 -16.67 11.03 -2.94
N ASN A 4 -17.25 11.56 -1.88
CA ASN A 4 -16.55 11.60 -0.58
C ASN A 4 -16.27 10.16 -0.09
N PRO A 5 -15.01 9.76 0.09
CA PRO A 5 -14.64 8.40 0.55
C PRO A 5 -15.20 8.08 1.94
N LEU A 6 -15.53 9.11 2.72
CA LEU A 6 -16.12 8.98 4.06
C LEU A 6 -17.64 8.97 4.05
N SER A 7 -18.29 8.87 2.88
CA SER A 7 -19.75 8.77 2.79
C SER A 7 -20.27 7.50 3.48
N THR A 8 -21.32 7.62 4.27
CA THR A 8 -22.02 6.48 4.90
C THR A 8 -23.10 5.86 4.01
N ASN A 9 -23.33 6.42 2.82
CA ASN A 9 -24.21 5.80 1.83
C ASN A 9 -23.67 4.41 1.43
N PRO A 10 -24.50 3.50 0.94
CA PRO A 10 -24.07 2.17 0.51
C PRO A 10 -23.15 2.24 -0.72
N ILE A 11 -21.89 2.50 -0.47
CA ILE A 11 -20.80 2.55 -1.44
C ILE A 11 -19.99 1.27 -1.27
N LYS A 12 -19.77 0.55 -2.34
CA LYS A 12 -18.90 -0.63 -2.32
C LYS A 12 -17.43 -0.20 -2.31
N ARG A 13 -16.70 -0.64 -1.29
CA ARG A 13 -15.28 -0.31 -1.11
C ARG A 13 -14.42 -1.57 -1.17
N LEU A 14 -13.30 -1.45 -1.85
CA LEU A 14 -12.25 -2.48 -1.91
C LEU A 14 -10.95 -1.87 -1.41
N MET A 15 -10.27 -2.54 -0.50
CA MET A 15 -8.91 -2.20 -0.08
C MET A 15 -7.93 -3.20 -0.63
N ILE A 16 -6.84 -2.73 -1.22
CA ILE A 16 -5.78 -3.53 -1.81
C ILE A 16 -4.45 -3.06 -1.22
N PHE A 17 -3.84 -3.91 -0.40
CA PHE A 17 -2.57 -3.61 0.26
C PHE A 17 -1.44 -4.48 -0.29
N GLY A 18 -0.26 -3.88 -0.45
CA GLY A 18 0.93 -4.59 -0.89
C GLY A 18 1.36 -5.67 0.09
N HIS A 19 1.32 -5.37 1.40
CA HIS A 19 1.77 -6.27 2.46
C HIS A 19 0.73 -6.50 3.55
N PRO A 20 0.78 -7.66 4.27
CA PRO A 20 0.07 -7.83 5.53
C PRO A 20 0.50 -6.77 6.56
N ALA A 21 -0.42 -6.31 7.37
CA ALA A 21 -0.31 -5.27 8.37
C ALA A 21 -0.44 -3.82 7.85
N HIS A 22 -0.51 -3.57 6.53
CA HIS A 22 -0.81 -2.25 6.00
C HIS A 22 -2.25 -1.82 6.32
N GLU A 23 -3.16 -2.77 6.49
CA GLU A 23 -4.54 -2.53 6.92
C GLU A 23 -4.62 -1.79 8.25
N LEU A 24 -3.57 -1.83 9.07
CA LEU A 24 -3.50 -1.06 10.32
C LEU A 24 -3.53 0.46 10.09
N ALA A 25 -3.13 0.94 8.91
CA ALA A 25 -3.21 2.36 8.57
C ALA A 25 -4.65 2.89 8.58
N LEU A 26 -5.62 2.05 8.18
CA LEU A 26 -7.04 2.40 8.12
C LEU A 26 -7.90 1.51 9.04
N PHE A 27 -7.38 1.11 10.20
CA PHE A 27 -8.02 0.12 11.08
C PHE A 27 -9.38 0.54 11.63
N GLY A 28 -9.55 1.82 11.92
CA GLY A 28 -10.85 2.39 12.32
C GLY A 28 -11.80 2.54 11.14
N PHE A 29 -11.29 2.97 9.99
CA PHE A 29 -12.05 3.03 8.75
C PHE A 29 -12.62 1.65 8.37
N LEU A 30 -11.83 0.58 8.51
CA LEU A 30 -12.30 -0.79 8.30
C LEU A 30 -13.54 -1.10 9.15
N GLN A 31 -13.46 -0.84 10.45
CA GLN A 31 -14.56 -1.12 11.38
C GLN A 31 -15.84 -0.37 10.98
N ARG A 32 -15.71 0.86 10.51
CA ARG A 32 -16.83 1.75 10.18
C ARG A 32 -17.46 1.45 8.84
N PHE A 33 -16.64 1.26 7.80
CA PHE A 33 -17.12 1.23 6.41
C PHE A 33 -17.18 -0.16 5.79
N ARG A 34 -16.65 -1.17 6.48
CA ARG A 34 -16.76 -2.59 6.12
C ARG A 34 -16.37 -2.91 4.67
N PRO A 35 -15.19 -2.47 4.17
CA PRO A 35 -14.72 -2.79 2.82
C PRO A 35 -14.36 -4.27 2.68
N GLN A 36 -14.29 -4.77 1.45
CA GLN A 36 -13.56 -5.99 1.14
C GLN A 36 -12.05 -5.71 1.18
N ILE A 37 -11.22 -6.70 1.56
CA ILE A 37 -9.78 -6.53 1.70
C ILE A 37 -9.04 -7.57 0.86
N VAL A 38 -8.07 -7.12 0.07
CA VAL A 38 -7.11 -7.95 -0.67
C VAL A 38 -5.70 -7.59 -0.24
N ILE A 39 -4.87 -8.58 0.03
CA ILE A 39 -3.45 -8.42 0.38
C ILE A 39 -2.62 -9.16 -0.66
N ILE A 40 -1.69 -8.45 -1.30
CA ILE A 40 -0.98 -8.94 -2.49
C ILE A 40 0.13 -9.92 -2.10
N THR A 41 1.05 -9.50 -1.22
CA THR A 41 2.25 -10.28 -0.92
C THR A 41 2.15 -11.01 0.42
N ASP A 42 3.09 -11.92 0.65
CA ASP A 42 3.26 -12.60 1.94
C ASP A 42 3.97 -11.73 2.99
N GLY A 43 4.46 -10.53 2.59
CA GLY A 43 5.17 -9.60 3.46
C GLY A 43 6.50 -10.16 4.02
N GLY A 44 7.13 -11.07 3.29
CA GLY A 44 8.38 -11.70 3.69
C GLY A 44 8.20 -12.87 4.65
N GLY A 45 6.96 -13.38 4.85
CA GLY A 45 6.77 -14.62 5.60
C GLY A 45 5.43 -14.84 6.30
N LYS A 46 5.26 -16.09 6.71
CA LYS A 46 3.99 -16.58 7.29
C LYS A 46 3.57 -15.87 8.58
N GLU A 47 4.51 -15.33 9.33
CA GLU A 47 4.21 -14.66 10.60
C GLU A 47 3.44 -13.36 10.39
N ARG A 48 3.81 -12.56 9.38
CA ARG A 48 3.05 -11.34 9.03
C ARG A 48 1.62 -11.66 8.60
N ILE A 49 1.44 -12.69 7.75
CA ILE A 49 0.10 -13.17 7.36
C ILE A 49 -0.70 -13.59 8.59
N ARG A 50 -0.08 -14.35 9.51
CA ARG A 50 -0.74 -14.80 10.75
C ARG A 50 -1.21 -13.62 11.60
N GLN A 51 -0.34 -12.63 11.80
CA GLN A 51 -0.67 -11.42 12.58
C GLN A 51 -1.76 -10.60 11.91
N SER A 52 -1.71 -10.42 10.59
CA SER A 52 -2.74 -9.75 9.81
C SER A 52 -4.11 -10.45 9.97
N ARG A 53 -4.16 -11.78 9.85
CA ARG A 53 -5.39 -12.54 10.07
C ARG A 53 -5.96 -12.33 11.47
N ILE A 54 -5.14 -12.46 12.50
CA ILE A 54 -5.58 -12.25 13.90
C ILE A 54 -6.08 -10.82 14.09
N GLY A 55 -5.38 -9.82 13.53
CA GLY A 55 -5.78 -8.42 13.63
C GLY A 55 -7.12 -8.15 12.96
N LEU A 56 -7.31 -8.64 11.75
CA LEU A 56 -8.56 -8.49 11.02
C LEU A 56 -9.71 -9.26 11.69
N GLU A 57 -9.49 -10.51 12.11
CA GLU A 57 -10.47 -11.32 12.86
C GLU A 57 -10.91 -10.63 14.16
N SER A 58 -10.01 -9.93 14.84
CA SER A 58 -10.31 -9.20 16.09
C SER A 58 -11.37 -8.11 15.92
N ILE A 59 -11.53 -7.61 14.69
CA ILE A 59 -12.54 -6.61 14.32
C ILE A 59 -13.62 -7.17 13.38
N GLY A 60 -13.67 -8.51 13.25
CA GLY A 60 -14.68 -9.23 12.48
C GLY A 60 -14.53 -9.13 10.96
N PHE A 61 -13.28 -9.18 10.48
CA PHE A 61 -12.94 -9.19 9.06
C PHE A 61 -12.18 -10.43 8.65
N GLU A 62 -12.30 -10.72 7.35
CA GLU A 62 -11.43 -11.62 6.62
C GLU A 62 -10.85 -10.89 5.41
N ALA A 63 -9.64 -11.27 4.99
CA ALA A 63 -9.02 -10.75 3.79
C ALA A 63 -8.72 -11.88 2.80
N ILE A 64 -8.71 -11.53 1.51
CA ILE A 64 -8.19 -12.38 0.45
C ILE A 64 -6.68 -12.16 0.39
N TYR A 65 -5.90 -13.24 0.52
CA TYR A 65 -4.44 -13.21 0.43
C TYR A 65 -4.02 -13.85 -0.89
N LEU A 66 -3.45 -13.05 -1.80
CA LEU A 66 -2.94 -13.56 -3.08
C LEU A 66 -1.62 -14.32 -2.92
N ASN A 67 -0.92 -14.09 -1.81
CA ASN A 67 0.29 -14.81 -1.38
C ASN A 67 1.45 -14.78 -2.39
N PHE A 68 1.59 -13.74 -3.19
CA PHE A 68 2.82 -13.55 -3.96
C PHE A 68 4.00 -13.37 -3.00
N ALA A 69 5.13 -14.00 -3.30
CA ALA A 69 6.31 -13.84 -2.46
C ALA A 69 6.89 -12.42 -2.62
N GLU A 70 7.12 -11.71 -1.51
CA GLU A 70 7.68 -10.35 -1.54
C GLU A 70 9.03 -10.30 -2.27
N ASN A 71 9.87 -11.33 -2.09
CA ASN A 71 11.17 -11.42 -2.75
C ASN A 71 11.06 -11.47 -4.27
N ASP A 72 9.97 -12.01 -4.83
CA ASP A 72 9.76 -12.02 -6.27
C ASP A 72 9.51 -10.62 -6.82
N PHE A 73 8.90 -9.71 -6.03
CA PHE A 73 8.74 -8.30 -6.39
C PHE A 73 10.10 -7.59 -6.49
N TYR A 74 10.99 -7.79 -5.51
CA TYR A 74 12.33 -7.22 -5.56
C TYR A 74 13.11 -7.76 -6.77
N ALA A 75 13.06 -9.06 -7.02
CA ALA A 75 13.70 -9.68 -8.15
C ALA A 75 13.12 -9.19 -9.50
N ALA A 76 11.80 -9.04 -9.59
CA ALA A 76 11.13 -8.54 -10.78
C ALA A 76 11.45 -7.05 -11.05
N LEU A 77 11.53 -6.21 -10.00
CA LEU A 77 11.96 -4.81 -10.13
C LEU A 77 13.39 -4.72 -10.64
N LEU A 78 14.34 -5.48 -10.09
CA LEU A 78 15.73 -5.50 -10.54
C LEU A 78 15.84 -5.88 -12.02
N ARG A 79 15.07 -6.86 -12.48
CA ARG A 79 15.06 -7.31 -13.88
C ARG A 79 14.14 -6.49 -14.77
N ARG A 80 13.35 -5.58 -14.22
CA ARG A 80 12.27 -4.87 -14.94
C ARG A 80 11.33 -5.85 -15.64
N ASP A 81 10.95 -6.90 -14.93
CA ASP A 81 10.09 -7.97 -15.43
C ASP A 81 8.63 -7.52 -15.44
N ILE A 82 8.23 -6.88 -16.54
CA ILE A 82 6.87 -6.38 -16.73
C ILE A 82 5.86 -7.51 -16.70
N SER A 83 6.20 -8.70 -17.22
CA SER A 83 5.28 -9.84 -17.30
C SER A 83 4.89 -10.35 -15.91
N PHE A 84 5.82 -10.32 -14.95
CA PHE A 84 5.50 -10.62 -13.56
C PHE A 84 4.45 -9.65 -13.00
N PHE A 85 4.63 -8.35 -13.20
CA PHE A 85 3.69 -7.33 -12.72
C PHE A 85 2.36 -7.35 -13.47
N GLU A 86 2.34 -7.75 -14.73
CA GLU A 86 1.10 -8.02 -15.48
C GLU A 86 0.29 -9.12 -14.81
N ASN A 87 0.91 -10.27 -14.49
CA ASN A 87 0.25 -11.38 -13.81
C ASN A 87 -0.34 -10.97 -12.44
N VAL A 88 0.42 -10.19 -11.64
CA VAL A 88 -0.11 -9.65 -10.38
C VAL A 88 -1.32 -8.75 -10.63
N SER A 89 -1.23 -7.84 -11.60
CA SER A 89 -2.32 -6.93 -11.95
C SER A 89 -3.56 -7.67 -12.49
N GLU A 90 -3.37 -8.76 -13.22
CA GLU A 90 -4.45 -9.62 -13.71
C GLU A 90 -5.17 -10.32 -12.56
N SER A 91 -4.44 -10.84 -11.58
CA SER A 91 -5.03 -11.39 -10.36
C SER A 91 -5.87 -10.34 -9.61
N LEU A 92 -5.39 -9.10 -9.51
CA LEU A 92 -6.15 -7.99 -8.95
C LEU A 92 -7.37 -7.62 -9.79
N SER A 93 -7.28 -7.70 -11.12
CA SER A 93 -8.41 -7.42 -12.01
C SER A 93 -9.58 -8.39 -11.78
N LEU A 94 -9.30 -9.66 -11.47
CA LEU A 94 -10.33 -10.65 -11.14
C LEU A 94 -11.05 -10.28 -9.83
N GLU A 95 -10.32 -9.88 -8.79
CA GLU A 95 -10.90 -9.46 -7.51
C GLU A 95 -11.72 -8.16 -7.65
N ILE A 96 -11.23 -7.19 -8.41
CA ILE A 96 -11.94 -5.94 -8.72
C ILE A 96 -13.20 -6.23 -9.52
N ALA A 97 -13.14 -7.11 -10.52
CA ALA A 97 -14.29 -7.50 -11.32
C ALA A 97 -15.34 -8.24 -10.48
N ALA A 98 -14.94 -9.10 -9.57
CA ALA A 98 -15.84 -9.84 -8.68
C ALA A 98 -16.54 -8.90 -7.68
N SER A 99 -15.83 -7.94 -7.11
CA SER A 99 -16.37 -7.01 -6.11
C SER A 99 -17.17 -5.85 -6.69
N GLN A 100 -16.84 -5.42 -7.93
CA GLN A 100 -17.43 -4.24 -8.58
C GLN A 100 -17.47 -3.02 -7.63
N PRO A 101 -16.32 -2.53 -7.17
CA PRO A 101 -16.26 -1.45 -6.21
C PRO A 101 -16.60 -0.10 -6.85
N ASP A 102 -17.12 0.84 -6.03
CA ASP A 102 -17.22 2.25 -6.37
C ASP A 102 -15.93 3.00 -5.99
N GLN A 103 -15.21 2.48 -4.96
CA GLN A 103 -13.98 3.07 -4.44
C GLN A 103 -12.95 1.97 -4.15
N ILE A 104 -11.72 2.21 -4.58
CA ILE A 104 -10.56 1.33 -4.34
C ILE A 104 -9.54 2.13 -3.52
N PHE A 105 -9.04 1.54 -2.44
CA PHE A 105 -8.00 2.12 -1.60
C PHE A 105 -6.75 1.25 -1.71
N CYS A 106 -5.58 1.84 -1.89
CA CYS A 106 -4.32 1.10 -1.96
C CYS A 106 -3.16 1.90 -1.37
N ASP A 107 -2.04 1.24 -1.16
CA ASP A 107 -0.83 1.88 -0.62
C ASP A 107 -0.43 3.08 -1.48
N ALA A 108 -0.03 4.17 -0.83
CA ALA A 108 0.48 5.36 -1.49
C ALA A 108 1.90 5.16 -2.03
N VAL A 109 2.28 5.97 -3.02
CA VAL A 109 3.69 6.08 -3.45
C VAL A 109 4.41 7.02 -2.48
N GLU A 110 5.30 6.47 -1.67
CA GLU A 110 5.95 7.17 -0.56
C GLU A 110 7.48 7.20 -0.64
N PHE A 111 8.07 6.50 -1.63
CA PHE A 111 9.52 6.38 -1.83
C PHE A 111 10.27 5.78 -0.62
N TYR A 112 9.53 5.02 0.20
CA TYR A 112 10.04 4.36 1.39
C TYR A 112 10.41 2.90 1.12
N ASN A 113 9.55 2.17 0.41
CA ASN A 113 9.74 0.77 0.01
C ASN A 113 9.18 0.57 -1.42
N PRO A 114 9.97 0.04 -2.37
CA PRO A 114 9.54 -0.08 -3.76
C PRO A 114 8.38 -1.07 -3.96
N VAL A 115 8.14 -2.01 -3.02
CA VAL A 115 6.98 -2.92 -3.07
C VAL A 115 5.70 -2.20 -2.60
N HIS A 116 5.80 -1.23 -1.66
CA HIS A 116 4.67 -0.34 -1.37
C HIS A 116 4.32 0.49 -2.61
N ASP A 117 5.36 1.15 -3.16
CA ASP A 117 5.19 2.10 -4.26
C ASP A 117 4.62 1.45 -5.53
N ILE A 118 4.98 0.18 -5.85
CA ILE A 118 4.47 -0.53 -7.04
C ILE A 118 2.99 -0.94 -6.89
N THR A 119 2.43 -0.93 -5.68
CA THR A 119 1.03 -1.30 -5.44
C THR A 119 0.08 -0.37 -6.18
N LEU A 120 0.30 0.95 -6.14
CA LEU A 120 -0.56 1.90 -6.86
C LEU A 120 -0.59 1.67 -8.38
N PRO A 121 0.53 1.58 -9.12
CA PRO A 121 0.50 1.26 -10.56
C PRO A 121 -0.19 -0.06 -10.89
N LEU A 122 -0.02 -1.10 -10.05
CA LEU A 122 -0.72 -2.38 -10.22
C LEU A 122 -2.24 -2.20 -10.13
N VAL A 123 -2.70 -1.48 -9.10
CA VAL A 123 -4.11 -1.18 -8.88
C VAL A 123 -4.69 -0.30 -9.99
N LEU A 124 -3.99 0.73 -10.43
CA LEU A 124 -4.44 1.60 -11.53
C LEU A 124 -4.63 0.82 -12.83
N ARG A 125 -3.71 -0.11 -13.15
CA ARG A 125 -3.87 -1.01 -14.29
C ARG A 125 -5.07 -1.94 -14.11
N ALA A 126 -5.19 -2.56 -12.95
CA ALA A 126 -6.26 -3.51 -12.63
C ALA A 126 -7.64 -2.85 -12.53
N SER A 127 -7.72 -1.57 -12.15
CA SER A 127 -8.97 -0.82 -12.00
C SER A 127 -9.73 -0.61 -13.32
N THR A 128 -9.10 -0.91 -14.46
CA THR A 128 -9.79 -0.98 -15.75
C THR A 128 -10.93 -2.01 -15.76
N ALA A 129 -10.91 -3.00 -14.85
CA ALA A 129 -12.00 -3.95 -14.61
C ALA A 129 -13.25 -3.32 -13.95
N ALA A 130 -13.09 -2.13 -13.33
CA ALA A 130 -14.17 -1.33 -12.76
C ALA A 130 -13.95 0.16 -13.10
N PRO A 131 -14.16 0.59 -14.35
CA PRO A 131 -13.69 1.89 -14.87
C PRO A 131 -14.40 3.11 -14.24
N ARG A 132 -15.40 2.90 -13.40
CA ARG A 132 -16.10 3.95 -12.65
C ARG A 132 -15.58 4.08 -11.22
N ALA A 133 -14.75 3.13 -10.76
CA ALA A 133 -14.20 3.17 -9.41
C ALA A 133 -13.20 4.33 -9.28
N GLU A 134 -13.31 5.07 -8.20
CA GLU A 134 -12.30 6.07 -7.82
C GLU A 134 -11.20 5.37 -7.02
N VAL A 135 -9.93 5.66 -7.35
CA VAL A 135 -8.78 5.09 -6.64
C VAL A 135 -8.24 6.11 -5.64
N PHE A 136 -7.99 5.64 -4.41
CA PHE A 136 -7.47 6.44 -3.30
C PHE A 136 -6.17 5.83 -2.78
N GLU A 137 -5.23 6.70 -2.45
CA GLU A 137 -3.98 6.35 -1.79
C GLU A 137 -4.14 6.36 -0.27
N VAL A 138 -3.51 5.38 0.38
CA VAL A 138 -3.43 5.20 1.84
C VAL A 138 -1.98 5.41 2.26
N PRO A 139 -1.68 6.44 3.05
CA PRO A 139 -0.33 6.69 3.50
C PRO A 139 0.07 5.70 4.60
N LEU A 140 1.29 5.20 4.50
CA LEU A 140 1.89 4.31 5.51
C LEU A 140 3.04 5.01 6.22
N VAL A 141 4.08 5.37 5.47
CA VAL A 141 5.26 6.04 6.00
C VAL A 141 6.03 6.74 4.88
N TYR A 142 6.32 8.00 5.04
CA TYR A 142 7.19 8.73 4.10
C TYR A 142 8.25 9.55 4.82
N GLN A 143 9.36 9.81 4.14
CA GLN A 143 10.43 10.63 4.67
C GLN A 143 10.09 12.10 4.50
N THR A 144 10.10 12.86 5.60
CA THR A 144 9.86 14.31 5.54
C THR A 144 11.07 15.07 5.00
N LEU A 145 10.82 16.27 4.48
CA LEU A 145 11.86 17.20 4.01
C LEU A 145 12.67 17.82 5.13
N ALA A 146 12.24 17.67 6.39
CA ALA A 146 12.92 18.24 7.54
C ALA A 146 14.35 17.68 7.69
N ALA A 147 15.27 18.51 8.20
CA ALA A 147 16.63 18.06 8.49
C ALA A 147 16.61 16.93 9.52
N GLY A 148 17.16 15.77 9.15
CA GLY A 148 17.18 14.56 9.98
C GLY A 148 16.42 13.40 9.35
N GLU A 149 16.47 12.25 10.00
CA GLU A 149 15.71 11.04 9.64
C GLU A 149 14.31 11.11 10.30
N HIS A 150 13.48 12.04 9.84
CA HIS A 150 12.10 12.13 10.30
C HIS A 150 11.18 11.46 9.29
N TYR A 151 10.32 10.58 9.80
CA TYR A 151 9.30 9.89 9.05
C TYR A 151 7.94 10.30 9.58
N GLU A 152 7.03 10.59 8.66
CA GLU A 152 5.62 10.77 8.98
C GLU A 152 4.89 9.44 8.78
N ILE A 153 4.11 9.05 9.78
CA ILE A 153 3.37 7.80 9.80
C ILE A 153 1.90 8.08 9.53
N GLN A 154 1.34 7.39 8.55
CA GLN A 154 -0.09 7.44 8.23
C GLN A 154 -0.60 8.89 7.98
N ARG A 155 0.22 9.71 7.31
CA ARG A 155 -0.13 11.06 6.86
C ARG A 155 0.23 11.22 5.39
N MET A 156 -0.68 11.84 4.64
CA MET A 156 -0.39 12.16 3.24
C MET A 156 0.70 13.21 3.14
N PRO A 157 1.68 13.04 2.24
CA PRO A 157 2.67 14.06 1.96
C PRO A 157 2.02 15.39 1.61
N LEU A 158 2.56 16.52 2.09
CA LEU A 158 2.03 17.86 1.82
C LEU A 158 1.94 18.20 0.32
N ALA A 159 2.78 17.56 -0.46
CA ALA A 159 2.84 17.73 -1.90
C ALA A 159 1.92 16.78 -2.69
N SER A 160 1.16 15.92 -2.02
CA SER A 160 0.14 15.09 -2.68
C SER A 160 -0.86 15.97 -3.43
N ALA A 161 -1.26 15.52 -4.62
CA ALA A 161 -2.01 16.32 -5.59
C ALA A 161 -3.41 16.77 -5.14
N GLY A 162 -3.83 16.41 -3.94
CA GLY A 162 -5.14 16.75 -3.40
C GLY A 162 -5.14 17.00 -1.89
N ARG A 163 -6.18 17.67 -1.42
CA ARG A 163 -6.41 17.80 0.01
C ARG A 163 -6.80 16.42 0.57
N PRO A 164 -6.12 15.89 1.62
CA PRO A 164 -6.45 14.59 2.17
C PRO A 164 -7.84 14.58 2.78
N PHE A 165 -8.53 13.46 2.65
CA PHE A 165 -9.71 13.14 3.42
C PHE A 165 -9.26 12.58 4.77
N ARG A 166 -9.85 13.08 5.86
CA ARG A 166 -9.49 12.72 7.22
C ARG A 166 -10.66 12.05 7.92
N TYR A 167 -10.42 10.86 8.44
CA TYR A 167 -11.35 10.14 9.29
C TYR A 167 -10.86 10.21 10.74
N GLN A 168 -11.65 10.88 11.59
CA GLN A 168 -11.39 10.95 13.03
C GLN A 168 -11.95 9.69 13.69
N LEU A 169 -11.07 8.93 14.35
CA LEU A 169 -11.46 7.72 15.07
C LEU A 169 -12.25 8.06 16.33
N THR A 170 -13.25 7.24 16.63
CA THR A 170 -13.86 7.19 17.95
C THR A 170 -12.86 6.61 18.97
N SER A 171 -13.12 6.80 20.26
CA SER A 171 -12.26 6.22 21.31
C SER A 171 -12.17 4.70 21.23
N GLN A 172 -13.25 4.03 20.82
CA GLN A 172 -13.27 2.57 20.66
C GLN A 172 -12.43 2.10 19.47
N GLU A 173 -12.53 2.77 18.31
CA GLU A 173 -11.74 2.48 17.11
C GLU A 173 -10.25 2.72 17.37
N LEU A 174 -9.92 3.83 18.05
CA LEU A 174 -8.55 4.14 18.43
C LEU A 174 -7.97 3.12 19.39
N PHE A 175 -8.74 2.71 20.41
CA PHE A 175 -8.32 1.66 21.34
C PHE A 175 -8.02 0.35 20.60
N ALA A 176 -8.91 -0.08 19.70
CA ALA A 176 -8.72 -1.29 18.92
C ALA A 176 -7.46 -1.20 18.02
N LYS A 177 -7.22 -0.04 17.38
CA LYS A 177 -6.03 0.21 16.55
C LYS A 177 -4.74 0.15 17.36
N ILE A 178 -4.70 0.80 18.51
CA ILE A 178 -3.53 0.79 19.41
C ILE A 178 -3.27 -0.63 19.94
N HIS A 179 -4.32 -1.32 20.39
CA HIS A 179 -4.20 -2.72 20.84
C HIS A 179 -3.67 -3.62 19.73
N ALA A 180 -4.19 -3.49 18.51
CA ALA A 180 -3.69 -4.25 17.36
C ALA A 180 -2.20 -3.97 17.11
N ARG A 181 -1.77 -2.69 17.07
CA ARG A 181 -0.37 -2.31 16.91
C ARG A 181 0.54 -2.92 17.98
N ASP A 182 0.12 -2.84 19.25
CA ASP A 182 0.99 -3.13 20.38
C ASP A 182 1.02 -4.62 20.74
N GLU A 183 -0.08 -5.36 20.48
CA GLU A 183 -0.24 -6.73 20.94
C GLU A 183 -0.36 -7.76 19.82
N ILE A 184 -0.76 -7.35 18.60
CA ILE A 184 -1.03 -8.28 17.50
C ILE A 184 0.05 -8.19 16.42
N TYR A 185 0.31 -6.99 15.90
CA TYR A 185 1.24 -6.75 14.79
C TYR A 185 2.69 -6.59 15.26
N LEU A 186 3.18 -7.51 16.08
CA LEU A 186 4.49 -7.42 16.73
C LEU A 186 5.66 -7.36 15.75
N SER A 187 5.55 -8.03 14.61
CA SER A 187 6.59 -7.99 13.58
C SER A 187 6.80 -6.60 12.96
N LEU A 188 5.82 -5.69 13.07
CA LEU A 188 5.98 -4.31 12.60
C LEU A 188 7.01 -3.52 13.42
N ARG A 189 7.20 -3.83 14.71
CA ARG A 189 8.19 -3.16 15.55
C ARG A 189 9.59 -3.28 14.98
N ASP A 190 9.91 -4.45 14.43
CA ASP A 190 11.23 -4.75 13.90
C ASP A 190 11.42 -4.24 12.47
N GLN A 191 10.34 -4.09 11.71
CA GLN A 191 10.37 -3.80 10.28
C GLN A 191 10.03 -2.37 9.93
N ALA A 192 9.01 -1.77 10.59
CA ALA A 192 8.55 -0.41 10.30
C ALA A 192 9.34 0.68 11.05
N GLY A 193 10.31 0.26 11.87
CA GLY A 193 11.15 1.17 12.65
C GLY A 193 10.48 1.68 13.94
N PRO A 194 11.28 2.36 14.78
CA PRO A 194 10.82 2.87 16.06
C PRO A 194 9.73 3.95 15.92
N GLU A 195 9.68 4.65 14.79
CA GLU A 195 8.72 5.74 14.55
C GLU A 195 7.27 5.26 14.63
N PHE A 196 6.97 4.10 14.04
CA PHE A 196 5.63 3.54 14.08
C PHE A 196 5.23 3.13 15.51
N SER A 197 6.14 2.47 16.23
CA SER A 197 5.89 2.04 17.59
C SER A 197 5.80 3.22 18.57
N ALA A 198 6.49 4.32 18.31
CA ALA A 198 6.51 5.54 19.12
C ALA A 198 5.40 6.53 18.75
N ALA A 199 4.63 6.30 17.67
CA ALA A 199 3.59 7.23 17.24
C ALA A 199 2.55 7.43 18.37
N PRO A 200 2.31 8.69 18.80
CA PRO A 200 1.41 8.97 19.91
C PRO A 200 -0.05 8.69 19.53
N ALA A 201 -0.89 8.40 20.53
CA ALA A 201 -2.28 8.04 20.32
C ALA A 201 -3.08 9.10 19.54
N GLU A 202 -2.85 10.37 19.84
CA GLU A 202 -3.49 11.49 19.14
C GLU A 202 -3.11 11.55 17.65
N HIS A 203 -1.92 11.11 17.29
CA HIS A 203 -1.51 10.99 15.90
C HIS A 203 -2.27 9.85 15.22
N LEU A 204 -2.38 8.70 15.86
CA LEU A 204 -3.09 7.53 15.33
C LEU A 204 -4.62 7.71 15.30
N ALA A 205 -5.14 8.70 16.03
CA ALA A 205 -6.58 9.00 16.07
C ALA A 205 -7.15 9.56 14.75
N ILE A 206 -6.30 9.89 13.78
CA ILE A 206 -6.70 10.39 12.47
C ILE A 206 -6.18 9.44 11.41
N GLU A 207 -7.03 8.95 10.55
CA GLU A 207 -6.70 8.19 9.35
C GLU A 207 -6.90 9.05 8.11
N GLU A 208 -5.95 9.02 7.19
CA GLU A 208 -5.95 9.87 6.00
C GLU A 208 -5.96 9.02 4.72
N THR A 209 -6.62 9.55 3.70
CA THR A 209 -6.55 9.04 2.31
C THR A 209 -6.59 10.22 1.35
N ALA A 210 -6.08 10.06 0.15
CA ALA A 210 -6.22 11.07 -0.91
C ALA A 210 -6.57 10.39 -2.23
N LEU A 211 -7.12 11.13 -3.19
CA LEU A 211 -7.25 10.64 -4.56
C LEU A 211 -5.88 10.29 -5.11
N ALA A 212 -5.82 9.18 -5.82
CA ALA A 212 -4.57 8.70 -6.42
C ALA A 212 -3.99 9.73 -7.38
N GLY A 213 -2.69 9.95 -7.23
CA GLY A 213 -1.88 10.78 -8.10
C GLY A 213 -1.28 10.02 -9.29
N ASP A 214 -0.30 10.64 -9.93
CA ASP A 214 0.50 10.01 -10.97
C ASP A 214 1.58 9.12 -10.32
N PRO A 215 1.53 7.78 -10.46
CA PRO A 215 2.49 6.88 -9.85
C PRO A 215 3.90 6.97 -10.45
N SER A 216 4.05 7.64 -11.61
CA SER A 216 5.34 7.91 -12.22
C SER A 216 5.92 9.28 -11.85
N ALA A 217 5.21 10.03 -10.99
CA ALA A 217 5.69 11.32 -10.50
C ALA A 217 7.08 11.17 -9.87
N SER A 218 7.95 12.11 -10.16
CA SER A 218 9.27 12.16 -9.53
C SER A 218 9.08 12.35 -8.02
N PRO A 219 9.90 11.68 -7.20
CA PRO A 219 9.98 12.03 -5.80
C PRO A 219 10.25 13.53 -5.73
N HIS A 220 9.57 14.19 -4.80
CA HIS A 220 9.86 15.61 -4.58
C HIS A 220 11.36 15.76 -4.45
N ASP A 221 11.94 16.67 -5.23
CA ASP A 221 13.38 16.92 -5.22
C ASP A 221 13.78 17.39 -3.82
N THR A 222 14.08 16.41 -2.99
CA THR A 222 14.52 16.62 -1.62
C THR A 222 16.02 16.86 -1.56
N GLY A 223 16.72 16.69 -2.69
CA GLY A 223 18.18 16.60 -2.74
C GLY A 223 18.73 15.42 -1.93
N ARG A 224 17.88 14.45 -1.58
CA ARG A 224 18.25 13.30 -0.75
C ARG A 224 18.02 11.99 -1.52
N GLU A 225 18.88 11.02 -1.20
CA GLU A 225 18.71 9.64 -1.62
C GLU A 225 17.40 9.07 -1.04
N LEU A 226 16.65 8.32 -1.84
CA LEU A 226 15.41 7.67 -1.38
C LEU A 226 15.70 6.65 -0.28
N ARG A 227 14.75 6.47 0.63
CA ARG A 227 14.91 5.59 1.80
C ARG A 227 15.35 4.18 1.41
N TYR A 228 14.69 3.57 0.43
CA TYR A 228 15.03 2.20 0.01
C TYR A 228 16.38 2.11 -0.74
N GLU A 229 16.77 3.15 -1.49
CA GLU A 229 18.08 3.21 -2.16
C GLU A 229 19.21 3.33 -1.11
N TRP A 230 19.07 4.25 -0.16
CA TRP A 230 20.01 4.42 0.94
C TRP A 230 20.20 3.13 1.74
N ARG A 231 19.08 2.48 2.14
CA ARG A 231 19.14 1.22 2.89
C ARG A 231 19.80 0.10 2.07
N ALA A 232 19.43 -0.02 0.80
CA ALA A 232 20.00 -1.02 -0.10
C ALA A 232 21.51 -0.79 -0.30
N ARG A 233 21.96 0.46 -0.40
CA ARG A 233 23.39 0.77 -0.47
C ARG A 233 24.14 0.28 0.77
N LEU A 234 23.62 0.54 1.97
CA LEU A 234 24.22 0.04 3.21
C LEU A 234 24.29 -1.49 3.25
N LEU A 235 23.24 -2.18 2.84
CA LEU A 235 23.22 -3.65 2.77
C LEU A 235 24.23 -4.19 1.75
N LYS A 236 24.39 -3.50 0.63
CA LYS A 236 25.40 -3.85 -0.38
C LYS A 236 26.83 -3.64 0.15
N GLU A 237 27.10 -2.55 0.84
CA GLU A 237 28.39 -2.27 1.49
C GLU A 237 28.72 -3.35 2.55
N GLN A 238 27.73 -3.93 3.18
CA GLN A 238 27.85 -5.06 4.13
C GLN A 238 27.94 -6.43 3.47
N GLY A 239 27.82 -6.51 2.14
CA GLY A 239 27.83 -7.77 1.40
C GLY A 239 26.57 -8.63 1.59
N VAL A 240 25.45 -8.03 2.02
CA VAL A 240 24.17 -8.75 2.23
C VAL A 240 23.39 -8.88 0.92
N ILE A 241 23.52 -7.89 0.02
CA ILE A 241 22.90 -7.88 -1.31
C ILE A 241 23.92 -7.46 -2.37
N ASP A 242 23.72 -7.92 -3.60
CA ASP A 242 24.63 -7.64 -4.73
C ASP A 242 24.14 -6.43 -5.58
N GLU A 243 22.85 -6.23 -5.67
CA GLU A 243 22.23 -5.23 -6.55
C GLU A 243 21.29 -4.29 -5.77
N ILE A 244 21.10 -3.08 -6.29
CA ILE A 244 20.28 -2.03 -5.68
C ILE A 244 19.14 -1.68 -6.63
N ILE A 245 17.91 -1.75 -6.15
CA ILE A 245 16.77 -1.18 -6.86
C ILE A 245 16.86 0.35 -6.75
N THR A 246 16.91 1.03 -7.90
CA THR A 246 16.86 2.48 -7.95
C THR A 246 15.54 2.95 -8.56
N HIS A 247 15.05 4.10 -8.10
CA HIS A 247 13.82 4.70 -8.62
C HIS A 247 13.93 4.97 -10.14
N ALA A 248 14.97 5.70 -10.55
CA ALA A 248 15.14 6.07 -11.93
C ALA A 248 15.49 4.89 -12.86
N GLY A 249 16.28 3.92 -12.36
CA GLY A 249 16.76 2.81 -13.19
C GLY A 249 15.84 1.61 -13.25
N HIS A 250 15.03 1.38 -12.23
CA HIS A 250 14.22 0.17 -12.10
C HIS A 250 12.74 0.48 -11.93
N PHE A 251 12.37 1.30 -10.95
CA PHE A 251 10.96 1.57 -10.63
C PHE A 251 10.25 2.30 -11.77
N VAL A 252 10.72 3.48 -12.17
CA VAL A 252 10.07 4.28 -13.22
C VAL A 252 9.93 3.53 -14.54
N PRO A 253 10.98 2.89 -15.10
CA PRO A 253 10.84 2.10 -16.33
C PRO A 253 9.84 0.95 -16.20
N THR A 254 9.78 0.29 -15.03
CA THR A 254 8.82 -0.78 -14.76
C THR A 254 7.39 -0.25 -14.75
N VAL A 255 7.12 0.84 -14.04
CA VAL A 255 5.79 1.49 -14.00
C VAL A 255 5.36 1.94 -15.39
N GLN A 256 6.23 2.62 -16.12
CA GLN A 256 5.95 3.08 -17.49
C GLN A 256 5.64 1.89 -18.42
N GLY A 257 6.44 0.82 -18.34
CA GLY A 257 6.22 -0.39 -19.11
C GLY A 257 4.90 -1.07 -18.78
N LEU A 258 4.57 -1.16 -17.51
CA LEU A 258 3.33 -1.78 -17.02
C LEU A 258 2.08 -1.00 -17.49
N LEU A 259 2.08 0.32 -17.33
CA LEU A 259 0.94 1.17 -17.67
C LEU A 259 0.77 1.38 -19.20
N ALA A 260 1.84 1.26 -19.98
CA ALA A 260 1.78 1.33 -21.44
C ALA A 260 1.09 0.10 -22.07
N ARG A 261 1.07 -1.05 -21.40
CA ARG A 261 0.47 -2.28 -21.91
C ARG A 261 -1.00 -2.36 -21.54
N ARG A 262 -1.84 -2.69 -22.50
CA ARG A 262 -3.28 -2.89 -22.26
C ARG A 262 -3.50 -4.14 -21.39
N PRO A 263 -4.38 -4.07 -20.39
CA PRO A 263 -4.79 -5.27 -19.65
C PRO A 263 -5.40 -6.33 -20.58
N ALA A 264 -5.21 -7.59 -20.21
CA ALA A 264 -5.92 -8.68 -20.88
C ALA A 264 -7.45 -8.54 -20.69
N PRO A 265 -8.27 -8.93 -21.67
CA PRO A 265 -9.72 -8.98 -21.47
C PRO A 265 -10.08 -9.95 -20.34
N LEU A 266 -11.02 -9.56 -19.46
CA LEU A 266 -11.44 -10.41 -18.32
C LEU A 266 -11.91 -11.81 -18.74
N GLU A 267 -12.52 -11.93 -19.91
CA GLU A 267 -12.96 -13.22 -20.46
C GLU A 267 -11.80 -14.19 -20.70
N ALA A 268 -10.61 -13.67 -21.00
CA ALA A 268 -9.42 -14.49 -21.16
C ALA A 268 -8.85 -14.97 -19.82
N LEU A 269 -8.98 -14.15 -18.77
CA LEU A 269 -8.46 -14.46 -17.43
C LEU A 269 -9.31 -15.47 -16.64
N ALA A 270 -10.58 -15.62 -17.00
CA ALA A 270 -11.50 -16.52 -16.30
C ALA A 270 -11.39 -18.01 -16.76
N ASN A 271 -10.58 -18.29 -17.78
CA ASN A 271 -10.47 -19.63 -18.40
C ASN A 271 -9.13 -20.33 -18.13
N ASP A 272 -8.21 -19.68 -17.42
CA ASP A 272 -6.93 -20.24 -16.95
C ASP A 272 -7.00 -20.58 -15.44
#